data_014b7792ac55ca7c4d800ea99bab0516
#
_entry.id   014b7792ac55ca7c4d800ea99bab0516
#
_cell.length_a   1.000
_cell.length_b   1.000
_cell.length_c   1.000
_cell.angle_alpha   90.00
_cell.angle_beta   90.00
_cell.angle_gamma   90.00
#
_symmetry.space_group_name_H-M   'P 1'
#
loop_
_entity.id
_entity.type
_entity.pdbx_description
1 polymer ?
#
loop_
_entity_poly.entity_id
_entity_poly.type
_entity_poly.pdbx_seq_one_letter_code
_entity_poly.pdbx_strand_id
1 'polypeptide(L)'
;MMFDEKMLSSLQKLGLTSYGAKTYIIITNFGPIDASNIAKEANIPRTKIYDVLNKLEEEKWITVEHGRPMLFTARDPRNIIDEHRSTLLTEIDSLLSEMSMMYDQQIKKEIPKVWLIHGKDNITAKLLDMVSKARKSVMMLGDIYFPEEVESLKSIIPKAKRNSISFRIIASGVIKTSEGKIDLINAFAEVQPEMITSEKPPIKYVIVDKKELLIIFPKIHEDILDLNKVVALWIPSPVVASSMVDMFNMRWNEYVKMQTDDD
;
A
#
# COMPACT_ATOMS: atom_id res chain seq x y z
N MET A 1 -36.40 20.52 20.49
CA MET A 1 -34.96 20.32 20.63
C MET A 1 -34.28 20.67 19.33
N MET A 2 -33.21 21.47 19.34
CA MET A 2 -32.45 21.79 18.12
C MET A 2 -31.40 20.69 17.92
N PHE A 3 -31.54 19.91 16.85
CA PHE A 3 -30.60 18.85 16.54
C PHE A 3 -29.31 19.45 15.98
N ASP A 4 -28.16 18.94 16.41
CA ASP A 4 -26.89 19.29 15.81
C ASP A 4 -26.82 18.67 14.40
N GLU A 5 -26.80 19.52 13.36
CA GLU A 5 -26.77 19.10 11.95
C GLU A 5 -25.54 18.24 11.63
N LYS A 6 -24.41 18.51 12.27
CA LYS A 6 -23.20 17.72 12.11
C LYS A 6 -23.37 16.30 12.64
N MET A 7 -24.01 16.15 13.80
CA MET A 7 -24.30 14.85 14.40
C MET A 7 -25.28 14.04 13.53
N LEU A 8 -26.35 14.69 13.05
CA LEU A 8 -27.31 14.07 12.12
C LEU A 8 -26.62 13.58 10.84
N SER A 9 -25.81 14.45 10.21
CA SER A 9 -25.06 14.09 9.01
C SER A 9 -24.10 12.92 9.24
N SER A 10 -23.45 12.87 10.39
CA SER A 10 -22.53 11.78 10.74
C SER A 10 -23.26 10.45 10.92
N LEU A 11 -24.40 10.44 11.59
CA LEU A 11 -25.23 9.24 11.75
C LEU A 11 -25.83 8.76 10.43
N GLN A 12 -26.17 9.68 9.52
CA GLN A 12 -26.61 9.32 8.18
C GLN A 12 -25.51 8.66 7.33
N LYS A 13 -24.27 9.10 7.49
CA LYS A 13 -23.10 8.44 6.85
C LYS A 13 -22.85 7.02 7.39
N LEU A 14 -23.30 6.74 8.61
CA LEU A 14 -23.30 5.39 9.18
C LEU A 14 -24.52 4.53 8.77
N GLY A 15 -25.32 5.01 7.83
CA GLY A 15 -26.43 4.26 7.23
C GLY A 15 -27.83 4.60 7.80
N LEU A 16 -27.93 5.44 8.83
CA LEU A 16 -29.22 5.81 9.36
C LEU A 16 -30.00 6.73 8.41
N THR A 17 -31.33 6.52 8.33
CA THR A 17 -32.20 7.51 7.67
C THR A 17 -32.26 8.80 8.50
N SER A 18 -32.72 9.90 7.89
CA SER A 18 -32.91 11.16 8.63
C SER A 18 -33.83 10.99 9.87
N TYR A 19 -34.89 10.20 9.78
CA TYR A 19 -35.75 9.88 10.91
C TYR A 19 -35.04 8.94 11.91
N GLY A 20 -34.32 7.95 11.44
CA GLY A 20 -33.51 7.05 12.29
C GLY A 20 -32.48 7.80 13.12
N ALA A 21 -31.73 8.70 12.51
CA ALA A 21 -30.74 9.52 13.21
C ALA A 21 -31.38 10.41 14.30
N LYS A 22 -32.50 11.10 13.98
CA LYS A 22 -33.24 11.89 14.97
C LYS A 22 -33.74 11.04 16.13
N THR A 23 -34.36 9.90 15.80
CA THR A 23 -34.88 8.95 16.79
C THR A 23 -33.80 8.43 17.71
N TYR A 24 -32.66 8.02 17.16
CA TYR A 24 -31.52 7.52 17.95
C TYR A 24 -30.95 8.58 18.88
N ILE A 25 -30.80 9.85 18.43
CA ILE A 25 -30.36 10.96 19.29
C ILE A 25 -31.35 11.18 20.44
N ILE A 26 -32.66 11.14 20.19
CA ILE A 26 -33.67 11.31 21.24
C ILE A 26 -33.57 10.21 22.28
N ILE A 27 -33.52 8.95 21.85
CA ILE A 27 -33.42 7.80 22.77
C ILE A 27 -32.12 7.88 23.57
N THR A 28 -31.01 8.28 22.95
CA THR A 28 -29.72 8.43 23.64
C THR A 28 -29.76 9.51 24.71
N ASN A 29 -30.48 10.62 24.48
CA ASN A 29 -30.56 11.74 25.41
C ASN A 29 -31.53 11.50 26.58
N PHE A 30 -32.65 10.83 26.32
CA PHE A 30 -33.71 10.67 27.30
C PHE A 30 -33.63 9.35 28.09
N GLY A 31 -32.84 8.37 27.61
CA GLY A 31 -32.82 7.02 28.16
C GLY A 31 -34.04 6.23 27.73
N PRO A 32 -34.54 5.27 28.55
CA PRO A 32 -35.72 4.48 28.24
C PRO A 32 -36.96 5.37 28.03
N ILE A 33 -37.52 5.33 26.81
CA ILE A 33 -38.61 6.24 26.40
C ILE A 33 -39.59 5.51 25.49
N ASP A 34 -40.87 5.83 25.56
CA ASP A 34 -41.93 5.22 24.73
C ASP A 34 -42.04 5.88 23.35
N ALA A 35 -42.61 5.14 22.39
CA ALA A 35 -42.75 5.56 21.00
C ALA A 35 -43.54 6.89 20.82
N SER A 36 -44.52 7.18 21.68
CA SER A 36 -45.34 8.40 21.57
C SER A 36 -44.52 9.65 21.90
N ASN A 37 -43.69 9.55 22.96
CA ASN A 37 -42.80 10.63 23.38
C ASN A 37 -41.64 10.82 22.38
N ILE A 38 -41.09 9.71 21.86
CA ILE A 38 -40.08 9.77 20.78
C ILE A 38 -40.64 10.52 19.55
N ALA A 39 -41.83 10.14 19.10
CA ALA A 39 -42.48 10.75 17.93
C ALA A 39 -42.66 12.26 18.10
N LYS A 40 -43.06 12.67 19.29
CA LYS A 40 -43.25 14.09 19.65
C LYS A 40 -41.93 14.85 19.63
N GLU A 41 -40.92 14.36 20.34
CA GLU A 41 -39.64 15.04 20.48
C GLU A 41 -38.83 15.06 19.17
N ALA A 42 -38.93 14.01 18.37
CA ALA A 42 -38.25 13.91 17.05
C ALA A 42 -39.01 14.61 15.93
N ASN A 43 -40.24 15.08 16.22
CA ASN A 43 -41.17 15.62 15.20
C ASN A 43 -41.39 14.66 14.02
N ILE A 44 -41.69 13.40 14.35
CA ILE A 44 -41.97 12.32 13.40
C ILE A 44 -43.44 11.94 13.46
N PRO A 45 -44.12 11.76 12.31
CA PRO A 45 -45.50 11.29 12.31
C PRO A 45 -45.66 9.95 13.05
N ARG A 46 -46.72 9.85 13.89
CA ARG A 46 -46.97 8.61 14.67
C ARG A 46 -47.12 7.35 13.80
N THR A 47 -47.59 7.53 12.56
CA THR A 47 -47.71 6.43 11.60
C THR A 47 -46.36 5.88 11.11
N LYS A 48 -45.28 6.64 11.25
CA LYS A 48 -43.95 6.27 10.77
C LYS A 48 -42.99 5.86 11.89
N ILE A 49 -43.32 6.22 13.16
CA ILE A 49 -42.35 6.02 14.24
C ILE A 49 -42.05 4.53 14.49
N TYR A 50 -43.06 3.66 14.41
CA TYR A 50 -42.87 2.24 14.62
C TYR A 50 -42.00 1.57 13.54
N ASP A 51 -42.16 1.99 12.27
CA ASP A 51 -41.31 1.53 11.18
C ASP A 51 -39.83 1.93 11.41
N VAL A 52 -39.63 3.16 11.91
CA VAL A 52 -38.31 3.68 12.23
C VAL A 52 -37.66 2.91 13.42
N LEU A 53 -38.49 2.67 14.47
CA LEU A 53 -38.03 1.95 15.66
C LEU A 53 -37.70 0.49 15.35
N ASN A 54 -38.53 -0.21 14.59
CA ASN A 54 -38.30 -1.58 14.16
C ASN A 54 -36.98 -1.69 13.37
N LYS A 55 -36.74 -0.74 12.43
CA LYS A 55 -35.51 -0.71 11.66
C LYS A 55 -34.28 -0.46 12.55
N LEU A 56 -34.37 0.45 13.52
CA LEU A 56 -33.27 0.70 14.47
C LEU A 56 -33.00 -0.51 15.37
N GLU A 57 -34.03 -1.29 15.73
CA GLU A 57 -33.89 -2.52 16.48
C GLU A 57 -33.22 -3.62 15.62
N GLU A 58 -33.72 -3.85 14.40
CA GLU A 58 -33.14 -4.81 13.44
C GLU A 58 -31.64 -4.51 13.16
N GLU A 59 -31.31 -3.24 12.99
CA GLU A 59 -29.94 -2.76 12.78
C GLU A 59 -29.15 -2.67 14.11
N LYS A 60 -29.73 -3.11 15.24
CA LYS A 60 -29.10 -3.14 16.57
C LYS A 60 -28.63 -1.79 17.12
N TRP A 61 -29.26 -0.70 16.73
CA TRP A 61 -28.99 0.62 17.32
C TRP A 61 -29.65 0.79 18.69
N ILE A 62 -30.79 0.14 18.90
CA ILE A 62 -31.60 0.22 20.12
C ILE A 62 -31.96 -1.17 20.64
N THR A 63 -32.38 -1.24 21.89
CA THR A 63 -33.03 -2.39 22.51
C THR A 63 -34.44 -2.03 22.93
N VAL A 64 -35.31 -3.04 22.94
CA VAL A 64 -36.74 -2.88 23.27
C VAL A 64 -37.07 -3.65 24.53
N GLU A 65 -37.65 -2.97 25.52
CA GLU A 65 -38.26 -3.58 26.69
C GLU A 65 -39.75 -3.74 26.47
N HIS A 66 -40.21 -4.97 26.37
CA HIS A 66 -41.61 -5.30 26.19
C HIS A 66 -42.38 -5.07 27.49
N GLY A 67 -43.21 -4.01 27.53
CA GLY A 67 -44.01 -3.64 28.69
C GLY A 67 -45.23 -2.83 28.28
N ARG A 68 -45.92 -2.24 29.25
CA ARG A 68 -47.02 -1.28 29.01
C ARG A 68 -46.73 -0.01 29.81
N PRO A 69 -46.15 1.02 29.16
CA PRO A 69 -45.79 1.13 27.73
C PRO A 69 -44.54 0.32 27.39
N MET A 70 -44.35 0.04 26.07
CA MET A 70 -43.12 -0.49 25.52
C MET A 70 -42.05 0.63 25.55
N LEU A 71 -40.84 0.33 26.04
CA LEU A 71 -39.74 1.28 26.17
C LEU A 71 -38.58 0.93 25.23
N PHE A 72 -37.99 1.96 24.67
CA PHE A 72 -36.85 1.90 23.75
C PHE A 72 -35.62 2.53 24.39
N THR A 73 -34.49 1.81 24.38
CA THR A 73 -33.21 2.25 24.97
C THR A 73 -32.11 2.20 23.92
N ALA A 74 -31.31 3.25 23.85
CA ALA A 74 -30.15 3.27 22.95
C ALA A 74 -29.07 2.30 23.44
N ARG A 75 -28.49 1.53 22.54
CA ARG A 75 -27.23 0.81 22.83
C ARG A 75 -26.08 1.79 22.94
N ASP A 76 -25.01 1.41 23.64
CA ASP A 76 -23.83 2.26 23.81
C ASP A 76 -23.28 2.67 22.44
N PRO A 77 -23.22 4.00 22.14
CA PRO A 77 -22.73 4.51 20.86
C PRO A 77 -21.30 4.04 20.52
N ARG A 78 -20.45 3.83 21.50
CA ARG A 78 -19.07 3.36 21.31
C ARG A 78 -19.06 1.99 20.66
N ASN A 79 -19.84 1.07 21.17
CA ASN A 79 -19.93 -0.30 20.66
C ASN A 79 -20.52 -0.34 19.26
N ILE A 80 -21.59 0.42 19.02
CA ILE A 80 -22.26 0.48 17.72
C ILE A 80 -21.33 1.05 16.65
N ILE A 81 -20.67 2.17 16.95
CA ILE A 81 -19.78 2.83 15.99
C ILE A 81 -18.60 1.91 15.64
N ASP A 82 -18.03 1.19 16.62
CA ASP A 82 -16.95 0.23 16.38
C ASP A 82 -17.43 -0.99 15.56
N GLU A 83 -18.65 -1.53 15.84
CA GLU A 83 -19.26 -2.60 15.05
C GLU A 83 -19.44 -2.16 13.58
N HIS A 84 -20.06 -0.99 13.33
CA HIS A 84 -20.27 -0.46 11.98
C HIS A 84 -18.95 -0.14 11.26
N ARG A 85 -17.99 0.44 11.96
CA ARG A 85 -16.67 0.71 11.42
C ARG A 85 -15.97 -0.57 10.95
N SER A 86 -16.00 -1.62 11.77
CA SER A 86 -15.40 -2.91 11.45
C SER A 86 -16.05 -3.53 10.20
N THR A 87 -17.38 -3.50 10.13
CA THR A 87 -18.14 -4.01 8.97
C THR A 87 -17.79 -3.24 7.69
N LEU A 88 -17.80 -1.91 7.75
CA LEU A 88 -17.45 -1.06 6.61
C LEU A 88 -16.01 -1.28 6.13
N LEU A 89 -15.05 -1.45 7.03
CA LEU A 89 -13.67 -1.74 6.65
C LEU A 89 -13.57 -3.08 5.91
N THR A 90 -14.27 -4.10 6.39
CA THR A 90 -14.31 -5.42 5.73
C THR A 90 -14.93 -5.34 4.33
N GLU A 91 -16.03 -4.60 4.18
CA GLU A 91 -16.68 -4.40 2.89
C GLU A 91 -15.79 -3.63 1.91
N ILE A 92 -15.09 -2.58 2.38
CA ILE A 92 -14.14 -1.80 1.58
C ILE A 92 -12.96 -2.67 1.14
N ASP A 93 -12.42 -3.51 2.01
CA ASP A 93 -11.31 -4.41 1.67
C ASP A 93 -11.74 -5.46 0.62
N SER A 94 -12.94 -6.00 0.74
CA SER A 94 -13.52 -6.91 -0.25
C SER A 94 -13.70 -6.23 -1.60
N LEU A 95 -14.34 -5.07 -1.62
CA LEU A 95 -14.57 -4.27 -2.82
C LEU A 95 -13.23 -3.89 -3.50
N LEU A 96 -12.24 -3.46 -2.71
CA LEU A 96 -10.92 -3.13 -3.22
C LEU A 96 -10.26 -4.34 -3.89
N SER A 97 -10.40 -5.52 -3.30
CA SER A 97 -9.87 -6.77 -3.87
C SER A 97 -10.54 -7.10 -5.21
N GLU A 98 -11.87 -7.01 -5.29
CA GLU A 98 -12.62 -7.27 -6.53
C GLU A 98 -12.30 -6.25 -7.62
N MET A 99 -12.31 -4.96 -7.29
CA MET A 99 -12.00 -3.91 -8.25
C MET A 99 -10.54 -4.00 -8.74
N SER A 100 -9.61 -4.37 -7.86
CA SER A 100 -8.22 -4.59 -8.24
C SER A 100 -8.07 -5.75 -9.21
N MET A 101 -8.81 -6.84 -8.99
CA MET A 101 -8.84 -7.97 -9.94
C MET A 101 -9.40 -7.55 -11.32
N MET A 102 -10.50 -6.79 -11.34
CA MET A 102 -11.09 -6.28 -12.59
C MET A 102 -10.13 -5.34 -13.32
N TYR A 103 -9.48 -4.44 -12.58
CA TYR A 103 -8.50 -3.51 -13.11
C TYR A 103 -7.29 -4.25 -13.70
N ASP A 104 -6.75 -5.24 -12.97
CA ASP A 104 -5.64 -6.07 -13.43
C ASP A 104 -5.99 -6.87 -14.69
N GLN A 105 -7.23 -7.31 -14.85
CA GLN A 105 -7.70 -7.98 -16.06
C GLN A 105 -7.79 -7.03 -17.27
N GLN A 106 -8.11 -5.76 -17.07
CA GLN A 106 -8.08 -4.75 -18.14
C GLN A 106 -6.65 -4.43 -18.57
N ILE A 107 -5.72 -4.32 -17.62
CA ILE A 107 -4.30 -4.06 -17.92
C ILE A 107 -3.67 -5.19 -18.73
N LYS A 108 -4.09 -6.45 -18.55
CA LYS A 108 -3.61 -7.57 -19.36
C LYS A 108 -3.92 -7.44 -20.87
N LYS A 109 -4.78 -6.52 -21.26
CA LYS A 109 -5.12 -6.23 -22.66
C LYS A 109 -4.39 -5.00 -23.21
N GLU A 110 -3.73 -4.21 -22.40
CA GLU A 110 -2.99 -3.02 -22.84
C GLU A 110 -1.50 -3.31 -22.98
N ILE A 111 -0.88 -2.67 -23.98
CA ILE A 111 0.58 -2.60 -24.13
C ILE A 111 1.17 -2.09 -22.80
N PRO A 112 2.24 -2.69 -22.30
CA PRO A 112 2.85 -2.25 -21.04
C PRO A 112 3.14 -0.75 -21.08
N LYS A 113 2.57 0.01 -20.15
CA LYS A 113 2.88 1.43 -20.02
C LYS A 113 4.33 1.57 -19.59
N VAL A 114 5.08 2.40 -20.30
CA VAL A 114 6.48 2.68 -20.00
C VAL A 114 6.60 4.14 -19.66
N TRP A 115 7.17 4.44 -18.50
CA TRP A 115 7.44 5.81 -18.08
C TRP A 115 8.92 6.13 -18.19
N LEU A 116 9.22 7.23 -18.86
CA LEU A 116 10.56 7.81 -18.92
C LEU A 116 10.75 8.73 -17.70
N ILE A 117 11.79 8.48 -16.92
CA ILE A 117 12.14 9.26 -15.75
C ILE A 117 13.49 9.95 -16.02
N HIS A 118 13.53 11.25 -15.80
CA HIS A 118 14.73 12.06 -15.99
C HIS A 118 15.30 12.53 -14.65
N GLY A 119 16.62 12.54 -14.56
CA GLY A 119 17.37 13.12 -13.46
C GLY A 119 17.56 12.18 -12.25
N LYS A 120 18.72 12.32 -11.64
CA LYS A 120 19.20 11.51 -10.49
C LYS A 120 18.18 11.42 -9.36
N ASP A 121 17.64 12.57 -8.92
CA ASP A 121 16.76 12.63 -7.76
C ASP A 121 15.43 11.89 -7.98
N ASN A 122 14.82 12.08 -9.16
CA ASN A 122 13.57 11.41 -9.52
C ASN A 122 13.76 9.90 -9.68
N ILE A 123 14.88 9.48 -10.25
CA ILE A 123 15.24 8.06 -10.43
C ILE A 123 15.48 7.41 -9.07
N THR A 124 16.25 8.06 -8.19
CA THR A 124 16.51 7.59 -6.83
C THR A 124 15.21 7.48 -6.03
N ALA A 125 14.37 8.52 -6.07
CA ALA A 125 13.08 8.50 -5.38
C ALA A 125 12.19 7.34 -5.86
N LYS A 126 12.11 7.11 -7.19
CA LYS A 126 11.34 5.99 -7.74
C LYS A 126 11.92 4.63 -7.34
N LEU A 127 13.23 4.46 -7.43
CA LEU A 127 13.91 3.24 -7.02
C LEU A 127 13.63 2.91 -5.55
N LEU A 128 13.80 3.88 -4.66
CA LEU A 128 13.56 3.70 -3.24
C LEU A 128 12.10 3.44 -2.92
N ASP A 129 11.16 4.08 -3.63
CA ASP A 129 9.73 3.80 -3.52
C ASP A 129 9.43 2.33 -3.85
N MET A 130 9.94 1.81 -4.99
CA MET A 130 9.77 0.42 -5.41
C MET A 130 10.36 -0.55 -4.38
N VAL A 131 11.62 -0.34 -3.99
CA VAL A 131 12.36 -1.25 -3.10
C VAL A 131 11.78 -1.26 -1.69
N SER A 132 11.32 -0.11 -1.17
CA SER A 132 10.71 -0.02 0.17
C SER A 132 9.36 -0.73 0.26
N LYS A 133 8.64 -0.88 -0.86
CA LYS A 133 7.34 -1.57 -0.96
C LYS A 133 7.45 -3.05 -1.28
N ALA A 134 8.66 -3.56 -1.50
CA ALA A 134 8.89 -4.97 -1.81
C ALA A 134 8.31 -5.89 -0.73
N ARG A 135 7.71 -6.99 -1.17
CA ARG A 135 7.11 -8.00 -0.29
C ARG A 135 7.69 -9.40 -0.43
N LYS A 136 8.37 -9.68 -1.57
CA LYS A 136 8.92 -11.00 -1.88
C LYS A 136 10.38 -10.95 -2.26
N SER A 137 10.73 -10.08 -3.21
CA SER A 137 12.09 -10.06 -3.76
C SER A 137 12.48 -8.73 -4.37
N VAL A 138 13.75 -8.38 -4.21
CA VAL A 138 14.44 -7.30 -4.92
C VAL A 138 15.66 -7.89 -5.60
N MET A 139 15.81 -7.63 -6.88
CA MET A 139 16.95 -8.05 -7.69
C MET A 139 17.54 -6.83 -8.38
N MET A 140 18.83 -6.60 -8.17
CA MET A 140 19.56 -5.49 -8.75
C MET A 140 20.75 -6.02 -9.56
N LEU A 141 20.89 -5.55 -10.80
CA LEU A 141 22.02 -5.90 -11.65
C LEU A 141 22.55 -4.67 -12.36
N GLY A 142 23.85 -4.41 -12.25
CA GLY A 142 24.56 -3.33 -12.95
C GLY A 142 25.28 -2.35 -12.03
N ASP A 143 25.95 -1.36 -12.64
CA ASP A 143 26.96 -0.53 -11.99
C ASP A 143 26.58 0.94 -11.81
N ILE A 144 25.31 1.27 -11.88
CA ILE A 144 24.83 2.62 -11.60
C ILE A 144 24.30 2.69 -10.19
N TYR A 145 25.04 3.36 -9.31
CA TYR A 145 24.62 3.62 -7.93
C TYR A 145 24.84 5.09 -7.60
N PHE A 146 23.87 5.64 -6.85
CA PHE A 146 23.97 6.99 -6.32
C PHE A 146 24.36 6.93 -4.84
N PRO A 147 25.16 7.86 -4.32
CA PRO A 147 25.56 7.84 -2.91
C PRO A 147 24.34 7.79 -1.97
N GLU A 148 23.30 8.58 -2.24
CA GLU A 148 22.07 8.67 -1.44
C GLU A 148 21.26 7.37 -1.51
N GLU A 149 21.29 6.69 -2.66
CA GLU A 149 20.69 5.37 -2.83
C GLU A 149 21.38 4.35 -1.94
N VAL A 150 22.72 4.30 -1.98
CA VAL A 150 23.52 3.35 -1.18
C VAL A 150 23.26 3.54 0.32
N GLU A 151 23.22 4.78 0.80
CA GLU A 151 22.90 5.06 2.20
C GLU A 151 21.48 4.63 2.58
N SER A 152 20.51 4.84 1.70
CA SER A 152 19.13 4.40 1.91
C SER A 152 19.02 2.88 1.94
N LEU A 153 19.72 2.18 1.04
CA LEU A 153 19.74 0.73 0.98
C LEU A 153 20.31 0.09 2.25
N LYS A 154 21.29 0.70 2.92
CA LYS A 154 21.79 0.24 4.22
C LYS A 154 20.70 0.14 5.28
N SER A 155 19.68 0.98 5.22
CA SER A 155 18.53 0.94 6.12
C SER A 155 17.45 -0.05 5.67
N ILE A 156 17.29 -0.27 4.37
CA ILE A 156 16.24 -1.09 3.77
C ILE A 156 16.60 -2.58 3.81
N ILE A 157 17.85 -2.95 3.48
CA ILE A 157 18.31 -4.34 3.41
C ILE A 157 18.09 -5.11 4.72
N PRO A 158 18.43 -4.59 5.91
CA PRO A 158 18.16 -5.30 7.17
C PRO A 158 16.69 -5.49 7.45
N LYS A 159 15.83 -4.54 7.03
CA LYS A 159 14.37 -4.67 7.15
C LYS A 159 13.84 -5.75 6.22
N ALA A 160 14.33 -5.80 4.98
CA ALA A 160 13.99 -6.83 4.00
C ALA A 160 14.35 -8.22 4.53
N LYS A 161 15.58 -8.40 5.06
CA LYS A 161 16.02 -9.67 5.67
C LYS A 161 15.11 -10.11 6.81
N ARG A 162 14.75 -9.22 7.73
CA ARG A 162 13.81 -9.53 8.84
C ARG A 162 12.44 -9.98 8.38
N ASN A 163 11.99 -9.46 7.22
CA ASN A 163 10.70 -9.80 6.63
C ASN A 163 10.77 -10.96 5.62
N SER A 164 11.91 -11.68 5.57
CA SER A 164 12.14 -12.79 4.63
C SER A 164 11.99 -12.38 3.15
N ILE A 165 12.32 -11.13 2.82
CA ILE A 165 12.36 -10.63 1.45
C ILE A 165 13.77 -10.93 0.89
N SER A 166 13.83 -11.68 -0.21
CA SER A 166 15.10 -11.95 -0.91
C SER A 166 15.64 -10.66 -1.52
N PHE A 167 16.89 -10.32 -1.21
CA PHE A 167 17.56 -9.12 -1.70
C PHE A 167 18.90 -9.49 -2.34
N ARG A 168 18.94 -9.54 -3.68
CA ARG A 168 20.10 -9.99 -4.45
C ARG A 168 20.66 -8.90 -5.34
N ILE A 169 21.98 -8.78 -5.34
CA ILE A 169 22.74 -7.77 -6.11
C ILE A 169 23.82 -8.45 -6.96
N ILE A 170 23.91 -8.07 -8.23
CA ILE A 170 25.06 -8.36 -9.09
C ILE A 170 25.64 -7.02 -9.55
N ALA A 171 26.84 -6.66 -9.12
CA ALA A 171 27.48 -5.38 -9.47
C ALA A 171 29.00 -5.49 -9.39
N SER A 172 29.72 -4.52 -9.92
CA SER A 172 31.16 -4.36 -9.64
C SER A 172 31.38 -3.99 -8.16
N GLY A 173 32.46 -4.48 -7.57
CA GLY A 173 32.80 -4.15 -6.19
C GLY A 173 33.08 -2.65 -5.99
N VAL A 174 33.75 -2.05 -6.98
CA VAL A 174 34.06 -0.61 -6.98
C VAL A 174 33.64 0.01 -8.30
N ILE A 175 32.85 1.09 -8.21
CA ILE A 175 32.29 1.80 -9.36
C ILE A 175 32.93 3.18 -9.48
N LYS A 176 33.41 3.54 -10.68
CA LYS A 176 33.94 4.87 -10.98
C LYS A 176 32.83 5.78 -11.48
N THR A 177 32.64 6.92 -10.86
CA THR A 177 31.62 7.91 -11.22
C THR A 177 32.21 9.29 -11.36
N SER A 178 31.48 10.22 -11.96
CA SER A 178 31.88 11.64 -12.04
C SER A 178 32.00 12.33 -10.67
N GLU A 179 31.40 11.76 -9.63
CA GLU A 179 31.42 12.29 -8.25
C GLU A 179 32.49 11.55 -7.37
N GLY A 180 33.21 10.59 -7.94
CA GLY A 180 34.24 9.81 -7.24
C GLY A 180 34.05 8.31 -7.38
N LYS A 181 34.59 7.54 -6.44
CA LYS A 181 34.46 6.07 -6.42
C LYS A 181 33.44 5.66 -5.37
N ILE A 182 32.57 4.73 -5.72
CA ILE A 182 31.63 4.07 -4.80
C ILE A 182 32.12 2.65 -4.60
N ASP A 183 32.54 2.32 -3.39
CA ASP A 183 32.95 0.98 -2.98
C ASP A 183 31.75 0.27 -2.35
N LEU A 184 31.07 -0.57 -3.13
CA LEU A 184 29.86 -1.27 -2.70
C LEU A 184 30.16 -2.38 -1.69
N ILE A 185 31.36 -2.99 -1.76
CA ILE A 185 31.73 -4.04 -0.83
C ILE A 185 31.87 -3.46 0.58
N ASN A 186 32.61 -2.38 0.73
CA ASN A 186 32.74 -1.70 2.01
C ASN A 186 31.41 -1.06 2.46
N ALA A 187 30.66 -0.46 1.53
CA ALA A 187 29.38 0.17 1.85
C ALA A 187 28.36 -0.81 2.42
N PHE A 188 28.34 -2.05 1.93
CA PHE A 188 27.39 -3.09 2.36
C PHE A 188 27.98 -4.12 3.34
N ALA A 189 29.20 -3.93 3.82
CA ALA A 189 29.87 -4.88 4.71
C ALA A 189 29.06 -5.19 6.00
N GLU A 190 28.39 -4.18 6.56
CA GLU A 190 27.58 -4.35 7.78
C GLU A 190 26.21 -5.00 7.52
N VAL A 191 25.60 -4.72 6.36
CA VAL A 191 24.23 -5.20 6.05
C VAL A 191 24.22 -6.50 5.26
N GLN A 192 25.34 -6.85 4.60
CA GLN A 192 25.62 -8.11 3.92
C GLN A 192 24.43 -8.62 3.06
N PRO A 193 24.03 -7.92 1.99
CA PRO A 193 23.04 -8.47 1.05
C PRO A 193 23.60 -9.74 0.39
N GLU A 194 22.74 -10.55 -0.22
CA GLU A 194 23.23 -11.57 -1.17
C GLU A 194 23.82 -10.85 -2.37
N MET A 195 25.15 -10.77 -2.46
CA MET A 195 25.85 -9.99 -3.48
C MET A 195 26.89 -10.82 -4.19
N ILE A 196 26.87 -10.77 -5.52
CA ILE A 196 27.92 -11.29 -6.39
C ILE A 196 28.64 -10.11 -7.03
N THR A 197 29.97 -10.08 -6.88
CA THR A 197 30.80 -9.07 -7.53
C THR A 197 31.25 -9.56 -8.90
N SER A 198 31.00 -8.77 -9.94
CA SER A 198 31.42 -9.06 -11.30
C SER A 198 31.37 -7.79 -12.13
N GLU A 199 32.35 -7.63 -13.04
CA GLU A 199 32.29 -6.50 -14.00
C GLU A 199 31.03 -6.54 -14.83
N LYS A 200 30.33 -5.41 -14.90
CA LYS A 200 29.02 -5.30 -15.54
C LYS A 200 28.94 -4.12 -16.50
N PRO A 201 28.04 -4.22 -17.49
CA PRO A 201 27.75 -3.06 -18.32
C PRO A 201 27.16 -1.94 -17.47
N PRO A 202 27.38 -0.69 -17.85
CA PRO A 202 26.92 0.48 -17.12
C PRO A 202 25.42 0.74 -17.33
N ILE A 203 24.59 -0.29 -17.21
CA ILE A 203 23.15 -0.25 -17.21
C ILE A 203 22.70 -0.90 -15.92
N LYS A 204 21.72 -0.32 -15.23
CA LYS A 204 21.20 -0.93 -14.02
C LYS A 204 19.77 -1.40 -14.22
N TYR A 205 19.52 -2.62 -13.81
CA TYR A 205 18.19 -3.21 -13.72
C TYR A 205 17.79 -3.38 -12.26
N VAL A 206 16.58 -2.94 -11.92
CA VAL A 206 15.98 -3.17 -10.60
C VAL A 206 14.63 -3.82 -10.81
N ILE A 207 14.47 -5.04 -10.30
CA ILE A 207 13.26 -5.84 -10.44
C ILE A 207 12.68 -6.05 -9.05
N VAL A 208 11.40 -5.70 -8.86
CA VAL A 208 10.72 -5.84 -7.57
C VAL A 208 9.51 -6.77 -7.73
N ASP A 209 9.45 -7.80 -6.87
CA ASP A 209 8.33 -8.74 -6.70
C ASP A 209 7.86 -9.45 -8.00
N LYS A 210 8.66 -9.47 -9.05
CA LYS A 210 8.27 -9.89 -10.42
C LYS A 210 7.10 -9.09 -10.99
N LYS A 211 6.90 -7.85 -10.53
CA LYS A 211 5.78 -6.99 -10.91
C LYS A 211 6.21 -5.77 -11.69
N GLU A 212 7.35 -5.22 -11.36
CA GLU A 212 7.84 -3.97 -11.95
C GLU A 212 9.35 -4.02 -12.17
N LEU A 213 9.77 -3.31 -13.19
CA LEU A 213 11.14 -3.18 -13.65
C LEU A 213 11.51 -1.71 -13.78
N LEU A 214 12.67 -1.34 -13.27
CA LEU A 214 13.33 -0.05 -13.52
C LEU A 214 14.63 -0.32 -14.24
N ILE A 215 14.85 0.32 -15.40
CA ILE A 215 16.09 0.26 -16.16
C ILE A 215 16.71 1.64 -16.16
N ILE A 216 17.93 1.77 -15.70
CA ILE A 216 18.64 3.05 -15.61
C ILE A 216 19.78 3.06 -16.63
N PHE A 217 19.84 4.11 -17.42
CA PHE A 217 20.83 4.35 -18.47
C PHE A 217 21.65 5.58 -18.11
N PRO A 218 22.99 5.44 -18.00
CA PRO A 218 23.85 6.58 -17.77
C PRO A 218 24.29 7.21 -19.10
N LYS A 219 24.81 8.42 -19.04
CA LYS A 219 25.75 8.88 -20.04
C LYS A 219 27.17 8.50 -19.60
N ILE A 220 27.92 7.88 -20.50
CA ILE A 220 29.31 7.50 -20.25
C ILE A 220 30.23 8.44 -21.01
N HIS A 221 31.29 8.86 -20.36
CA HIS A 221 32.37 9.61 -20.98
C HIS A 221 33.72 9.06 -20.44
N GLU A 222 34.58 8.54 -21.32
CA GLU A 222 35.89 7.98 -20.97
C GLU A 222 35.85 6.94 -19.81
N ASP A 223 34.91 5.98 -19.88
CA ASP A 223 34.67 4.95 -18.86
C ASP A 223 34.24 5.49 -17.49
N ILE A 224 33.86 6.76 -17.42
CA ILE A 224 33.30 7.38 -16.20
C ILE A 224 31.80 7.58 -16.37
N LEU A 225 31.04 7.14 -15.37
CA LEU A 225 29.59 7.33 -15.30
C LEU A 225 29.25 8.78 -14.92
N ASP A 226 28.58 9.51 -15.80
CA ASP A 226 28.02 10.84 -15.48
C ASP A 226 26.68 10.66 -14.78
N LEU A 227 26.69 10.69 -13.45
CA LEU A 227 25.50 10.53 -12.62
C LEU A 227 24.48 11.68 -12.76
N ASN A 228 24.87 12.80 -13.34
CA ASN A 228 23.96 13.95 -13.56
C ASN A 228 23.18 13.81 -14.86
N LYS A 229 23.61 12.94 -15.77
CA LYS A 229 22.99 12.73 -17.08
C LYS A 229 22.46 11.31 -17.20
N VAL A 230 21.50 10.98 -16.37
CA VAL A 230 20.86 9.67 -16.31
C VAL A 230 19.39 9.76 -16.71
N VAL A 231 18.92 8.72 -17.36
CA VAL A 231 17.50 8.50 -17.65
C VAL A 231 17.12 7.09 -17.23
N ALA A 232 15.86 6.88 -16.88
CA ALA A 232 15.37 5.55 -16.56
C ALA A 232 14.03 5.27 -17.23
N LEU A 233 13.77 4.00 -17.50
CA LEU A 233 12.49 3.46 -17.92
C LEU A 233 11.88 2.68 -16.75
N TRP A 234 10.72 3.09 -16.29
CA TRP A 234 9.92 2.33 -15.34
C TRP A 234 8.79 1.59 -16.06
N ILE A 235 8.72 0.30 -15.84
CA ILE A 235 7.81 -0.63 -16.53
C ILE A 235 7.07 -1.46 -15.47
N PRO A 236 5.87 -1.06 -15.03
CA PRO A 236 5.03 -1.83 -14.11
C PRO A 236 4.27 -2.94 -14.89
N SER A 237 5.00 -3.94 -15.32
CA SER A 237 4.46 -5.06 -16.07
C SER A 237 4.99 -6.38 -15.52
N PRO A 238 4.12 -7.23 -14.93
CA PRO A 238 4.53 -8.54 -14.45
C PRO A 238 5.13 -9.43 -15.54
N VAL A 239 4.68 -9.31 -16.78
CA VAL A 239 5.20 -10.08 -17.91
C VAL A 239 6.65 -9.70 -18.19
N VAL A 240 6.92 -8.40 -18.33
CA VAL A 240 8.29 -7.89 -18.57
C VAL A 240 9.20 -8.17 -17.36
N ALA A 241 8.71 -7.89 -16.15
CA ALA A 241 9.48 -8.12 -14.94
C ALA A 241 9.84 -9.61 -14.76
N SER A 242 8.91 -10.53 -15.04
CA SER A 242 9.19 -11.98 -14.95
C SER A 242 10.24 -12.44 -15.95
N SER A 243 10.20 -11.98 -17.21
CA SER A 243 11.23 -12.29 -18.20
C SER A 243 12.62 -11.80 -17.77
N MET A 244 12.68 -10.63 -17.13
CA MET A 244 13.94 -10.10 -16.61
C MET A 244 14.43 -10.85 -15.36
N VAL A 245 13.53 -11.42 -14.56
CA VAL A 245 13.91 -12.32 -13.45
C VAL A 245 14.58 -13.59 -13.96
N ASP A 246 14.10 -14.15 -15.05
CA ASP A 246 14.71 -15.35 -15.66
C ASP A 246 16.13 -15.04 -16.14
N MET A 247 16.34 -13.89 -16.80
CA MET A 247 17.67 -13.40 -17.17
C MET A 247 18.59 -13.18 -15.95
N PHE A 248 18.07 -12.59 -14.90
CA PHE A 248 18.82 -12.36 -13.67
C PHE A 248 19.24 -13.69 -13.04
N ASN A 249 18.32 -14.64 -12.90
CA ASN A 249 18.58 -15.96 -12.31
C ASN A 249 19.59 -16.77 -13.13
N MET A 250 19.51 -16.71 -14.46
CA MET A 250 20.50 -17.37 -15.33
C MET A 250 21.90 -16.83 -15.03
N ARG A 251 22.06 -15.50 -14.98
CA ARG A 251 23.33 -14.87 -14.65
C ARG A 251 23.79 -15.16 -13.23
N TRP A 252 22.89 -15.10 -12.28
CA TRP A 252 23.20 -15.43 -10.89
C TRP A 252 23.78 -16.84 -10.75
N ASN A 253 23.13 -17.81 -11.37
CA ASN A 253 23.57 -19.20 -11.31
C ASN A 253 24.90 -19.44 -12.05
N GLU A 254 25.17 -18.74 -13.16
CA GLU A 254 26.47 -18.78 -13.84
C GLU A 254 27.61 -18.33 -12.90
N TYR A 255 27.41 -17.22 -12.21
CA TYR A 255 28.43 -16.68 -11.30
C TYR A 255 28.65 -17.55 -10.05
N VAL A 256 27.57 -18.11 -9.49
CA VAL A 256 27.68 -19.04 -8.36
C VAL A 256 28.51 -20.28 -8.75
N LYS A 257 28.31 -20.82 -9.95
CA LYS A 257 29.09 -21.95 -10.46
C LYS A 257 30.58 -21.57 -10.63
N MET A 258 30.88 -20.42 -11.22
CA MET A 258 32.26 -19.96 -11.39
C MET A 258 33.01 -19.81 -10.07
N GLN A 259 32.34 -19.34 -9.01
CA GLN A 259 32.95 -19.22 -7.67
C GLN A 259 33.19 -20.58 -6.99
N THR A 260 32.41 -21.61 -7.34
CA THR A 260 32.59 -22.97 -6.78
C THR A 260 33.62 -23.81 -7.53
N ASP A 261 33.96 -23.44 -8.76
CA ASP A 261 34.97 -24.14 -9.59
C ASP A 261 36.37 -23.57 -9.37
N ASP A 262 36.52 -22.40 -8.72
CA ASP A 262 37.81 -21.74 -8.39
C ASP A 262 38.31 -22.05 -6.95
N ASP A 263 37.53 -22.75 -6.12
CA ASP A 263 37.85 -23.25 -4.78
C ASP A 263 38.23 -24.77 -4.84
#